data_b6989da92c44575a6e7de4e0dc68e5e3
#
_entry.id   b6989da92c44575a6e7de4e0dc68e5e3
#
_cell.length_a   1.000
_cell.length_b   1.000
_cell.length_c   1.000
_cell.angle_alpha   90.00
_cell.angle_beta   90.00
_cell.angle_gamma   90.00
#
_symmetry.space_group_name_H-M   'P 1'
#
loop_
_entity.id
_entity.type
_entity.pdbx_description
1 polymer ?
#
loop_
_entity_poly.entity_id
_entity_poly.type
_entity_poly.pdbx_seq_one_letter_code
_entity_poly.pdbx_strand_id
1 'polypeptide(L)'
;MKLNGSEIIVECLKEQGVDTIFGYPGGAILNVYDALYKHSDEITHILTSHEQGASHAADGYARATGKVGVCFATSGPGATNLVTGIATAYMDSVPMVAITCNVTVPLLGRDSFQEIDIAGVTMPITKHSYIVKNVKDLAKTLRNAFRIAKEGRPGPVLVDVTKDVTAAECEYTPRVPKPVERITASIKEEDIDKAVTLIKKAKKPYVFVGGGAVISEASDELKKFVEKVDAPVCDSLMGKGAFDGSNERYTGMLGMHGTKTSNYGVSECDLLIVVGARFSDRVTGNAKKFAKNAKILQFDVDAAEINKNVRTDAHVLGDAKEILKRINDKLDNQDHSDWMEHIKSYKLDYPMRYNRDILNGPLIMEKIYEITNGDAIITTDVGQHQMWAAQHYKFKEPRTLLTSGGLGTMGYGLGACIGAKVGRKDKTVVNIAGDGCFRMNMNEVATATRYNIPIIEVIFNNHVLGMVRQWQDLFYGKRYSATVLDDQVDFVKVSEGLGAKAYSVDTIEEFEKAFKEAIELNIPCVIDCHIDREDKVFPMVSPGAAISEAFDREDLNNKK
;
A
#
# COMPACT_ATOMS: atom_id res chain seq x y z
N MET A 1 17.97 -24.43 -25.95
CA MET A 1 16.90 -24.54 -26.96
C MET A 1 16.81 -23.21 -27.72
N LYS A 2 16.43 -23.24 -28.98
CA LYS A 2 16.29 -22.01 -29.78
C LYS A 2 14.86 -21.50 -29.63
N LEU A 3 14.69 -20.27 -29.11
CA LEU A 3 13.40 -19.63 -28.89
C LEU A 3 13.40 -18.21 -29.47
N ASN A 4 12.21 -17.71 -29.81
CA ASN A 4 12.07 -16.29 -30.15
C ASN A 4 11.92 -15.44 -28.85
N GLY A 5 12.06 -14.11 -29.00
CA GLY A 5 12.04 -13.22 -27.83
C GLY A 5 10.75 -13.28 -27.02
N SER A 6 9.61 -13.49 -27.66
CA SER A 6 8.32 -13.62 -26.97
C SER A 6 8.26 -14.88 -26.12
N GLU A 7 8.70 -16.01 -26.65
CA GLU A 7 8.82 -17.27 -25.92
C GLU A 7 9.82 -17.15 -24.76
N ILE A 8 10.94 -16.43 -24.95
CA ILE A 8 11.91 -16.14 -23.88
C ILE A 8 11.28 -15.32 -22.75
N ILE A 9 10.42 -14.35 -23.08
CA ILE A 9 9.70 -13.59 -22.04
C ILE A 9 8.85 -14.52 -21.19
N VAL A 10 8.04 -15.37 -21.80
CA VAL A 10 7.16 -16.32 -21.11
C VAL A 10 7.97 -17.31 -20.25
N GLU A 11 9.01 -17.91 -20.82
CA GLU A 11 9.87 -18.83 -20.08
C GLU A 11 10.60 -18.16 -18.90
N CYS A 12 11.07 -16.92 -19.05
CA CYS A 12 11.65 -16.16 -17.94
C CYS A 12 10.63 -15.86 -16.84
N LEU A 13 9.38 -15.58 -17.19
CA LEU A 13 8.31 -15.37 -16.20
C LEU A 13 8.02 -16.65 -15.42
N LYS A 14 7.96 -17.81 -16.10
CA LYS A 14 7.81 -19.13 -15.48
C LYS A 14 8.99 -19.42 -14.53
N GLU A 15 10.25 -19.16 -14.96
CA GLU A 15 11.42 -19.26 -14.08
C GLU A 15 11.27 -18.46 -12.81
N GLN A 16 10.66 -17.26 -12.87
CA GLN A 16 10.48 -16.39 -11.70
C GLN A 16 9.25 -16.75 -10.85
N GLY A 17 8.53 -17.81 -11.20
CA GLY A 17 7.34 -18.26 -10.49
C GLY A 17 6.14 -17.34 -10.67
N VAL A 18 6.07 -16.63 -11.79
CA VAL A 18 4.92 -15.80 -12.15
C VAL A 18 3.80 -16.70 -12.62
N ASP A 19 2.69 -16.67 -11.92
CA ASP A 19 1.46 -17.40 -12.23
C ASP A 19 0.34 -16.49 -12.77
N THR A 20 0.49 -15.18 -12.61
CA THR A 20 -0.52 -14.19 -12.98
C THR A 20 0.10 -12.91 -13.54
N ILE A 21 -0.50 -12.40 -14.61
CA ILE A 21 -0.13 -11.15 -15.28
C ILE A 21 -1.38 -10.31 -15.47
N PHE A 22 -1.28 -9.00 -15.25
CA PHE A 22 -2.33 -8.03 -15.53
C PHE A 22 -1.93 -7.18 -16.72
N GLY A 23 -2.83 -6.89 -17.66
CA GLY A 23 -2.43 -6.09 -18.80
C GLY A 23 -3.49 -5.84 -19.85
N TYR A 24 -3.10 -5.09 -20.85
CA TYR A 24 -3.92 -4.74 -21.99
C TYR A 24 -3.11 -4.92 -23.31
N PRO A 25 -3.63 -5.65 -24.32
CA PRO A 25 -2.93 -5.90 -25.56
C PRO A 25 -2.91 -4.66 -26.47
N GLY A 26 -1.94 -4.64 -27.40
CA GLY A 26 -1.84 -3.65 -28.45
C GLY A 26 -0.80 -4.05 -29.48
N GLY A 27 -0.67 -3.29 -30.56
CA GLY A 27 0.09 -3.69 -31.76
C GLY A 27 1.55 -4.07 -31.55
N ALA A 28 2.25 -3.39 -30.64
CA ALA A 28 3.67 -3.66 -30.40
C ALA A 28 3.92 -4.94 -29.59
N ILE A 29 2.97 -5.32 -28.69
CA ILE A 29 3.13 -6.45 -27.77
C ILE A 29 2.46 -7.75 -28.27
N LEU A 30 1.82 -7.77 -29.44
CA LEU A 30 1.06 -8.92 -29.94
C LEU A 30 1.86 -10.22 -29.99
N ASN A 31 3.15 -10.17 -30.35
CA ASN A 31 3.98 -11.36 -30.37
C ASN A 31 4.08 -12.02 -28.99
N VAL A 32 4.15 -11.20 -27.92
CA VAL A 32 4.20 -11.69 -26.54
C VAL A 32 2.86 -12.29 -26.13
N TYR A 33 1.75 -11.69 -26.55
CA TYR A 33 0.41 -12.24 -26.30
C TYR A 33 0.16 -13.55 -27.06
N ASP A 34 0.72 -13.72 -28.28
CA ASP A 34 0.66 -15.00 -29.01
C ASP A 34 1.45 -16.10 -28.28
N ALA A 35 2.64 -15.78 -27.78
CA ALA A 35 3.40 -16.71 -26.95
C ALA A 35 2.67 -17.04 -25.63
N LEU A 36 2.10 -16.05 -24.97
CA LEU A 36 1.34 -16.24 -23.74
C LEU A 36 0.09 -17.11 -23.94
N TYR A 37 -0.58 -17.01 -25.09
CA TYR A 37 -1.73 -17.85 -25.45
C TYR A 37 -1.36 -19.33 -25.43
N LYS A 38 -0.18 -19.71 -25.89
CA LYS A 38 0.33 -21.09 -25.91
C LYS A 38 0.65 -21.64 -24.51
N HIS A 39 0.73 -20.78 -23.50
CA HIS A 39 1.01 -21.10 -22.10
C HIS A 39 -0.11 -20.67 -21.15
N SER A 40 -1.33 -20.54 -21.66
CA SER A 40 -2.51 -20.07 -20.88
C SER A 40 -2.96 -21.03 -19.78
N ASP A 41 -2.48 -22.27 -19.79
CA ASP A 41 -2.63 -23.26 -18.72
C ASP A 41 -1.63 -23.09 -17.57
N GLU A 42 -0.50 -22.39 -17.81
CA GLU A 42 0.56 -22.16 -16.83
C GLU A 42 0.53 -20.75 -16.24
N ILE A 43 0.18 -19.74 -17.05
CA ILE A 43 0.13 -18.32 -16.64
C ILE A 43 -1.26 -17.75 -16.92
N THR A 44 -1.94 -17.30 -15.90
CA THR A 44 -3.22 -16.61 -16.03
C THR A 44 -3.00 -15.15 -16.42
N HIS A 45 -3.62 -14.72 -17.52
CA HIS A 45 -3.66 -13.30 -17.88
C HIS A 45 -5.02 -12.71 -17.53
N ILE A 46 -5.01 -11.61 -16.77
CA ILE A 46 -6.20 -10.80 -16.45
C ILE A 46 -6.19 -9.58 -17.37
N LEU A 47 -7.12 -9.55 -18.30
CA LEU A 47 -7.34 -8.40 -19.18
C LEU A 47 -8.11 -7.33 -18.41
N THR A 48 -7.45 -6.25 -18.07
CA THR A 48 -8.05 -5.08 -17.40
C THR A 48 -8.76 -4.18 -18.41
N SER A 49 -9.54 -3.24 -17.93
CA SER A 49 -10.21 -2.25 -18.80
C SER A 49 -9.29 -1.08 -19.17
N HIS A 50 -8.21 -0.89 -18.40
CA HIS A 50 -7.23 0.17 -18.57
C HIS A 50 -5.86 -0.27 -17.99
N GLU A 51 -4.75 0.17 -18.60
CA GLU A 51 -3.41 -0.23 -18.14
C GLU A 51 -3.10 0.31 -16.73
N GLN A 52 -3.65 1.45 -16.35
CA GLN A 52 -3.55 1.93 -14.97
C GLN A 52 -4.16 0.92 -13.99
N GLY A 53 -5.33 0.36 -14.30
CA GLY A 53 -5.95 -0.73 -13.54
C GLY A 53 -5.05 -1.96 -13.48
N ALA A 54 -4.38 -2.32 -14.58
CA ALA A 54 -3.42 -3.42 -14.61
C ALA A 54 -2.22 -3.20 -13.66
N SER A 55 -1.66 -2.00 -13.65
CA SER A 55 -0.55 -1.66 -12.74
C SER A 55 -0.98 -1.66 -11.27
N HIS A 56 -2.19 -1.18 -10.96
CA HIS A 56 -2.74 -1.23 -9.61
C HIS A 56 -3.08 -2.67 -9.18
N ALA A 57 -3.56 -3.51 -10.10
CA ALA A 57 -3.80 -4.92 -9.81
C ALA A 57 -2.49 -5.68 -9.56
N ALA A 58 -1.45 -5.42 -10.34
CA ALA A 58 -0.11 -5.98 -10.09
C ALA A 58 0.46 -5.53 -8.73
N ASP A 59 0.26 -4.27 -8.35
CA ASP A 59 0.62 -3.72 -7.03
C ASP A 59 -0.14 -4.43 -5.90
N GLY A 60 -1.47 -4.52 -6.00
CA GLY A 60 -2.31 -5.19 -5.01
C GLY A 60 -1.97 -6.67 -4.85
N TYR A 61 -1.71 -7.38 -5.96
CA TYR A 61 -1.24 -8.76 -5.96
C TYR A 61 0.10 -8.90 -5.21
N ALA A 62 1.06 -8.01 -5.50
CA ALA A 62 2.36 -8.04 -4.85
C ALA A 62 2.27 -7.79 -3.33
N ARG A 63 1.49 -6.81 -2.91
CA ARG A 63 1.30 -6.50 -1.48
C ARG A 63 0.62 -7.65 -0.74
N ALA A 64 -0.44 -8.22 -1.30
CA ALA A 64 -1.20 -9.29 -0.66
C ALA A 64 -0.44 -10.61 -0.56
N THR A 65 0.40 -10.93 -1.57
CA THR A 65 1.09 -12.21 -1.68
C THR A 65 2.55 -12.20 -1.25
N GLY A 66 3.20 -11.03 -1.28
CA GLY A 66 4.66 -10.90 -1.13
C GLY A 66 5.45 -11.28 -2.38
N LYS A 67 4.79 -11.69 -3.47
CA LYS A 67 5.42 -11.98 -4.77
C LYS A 67 5.67 -10.70 -5.55
N VAL A 68 6.40 -10.79 -6.67
CA VAL A 68 6.55 -9.68 -7.62
C VAL A 68 5.27 -9.55 -8.45
N GLY A 69 4.68 -8.37 -8.50
CA GLY A 69 3.57 -8.07 -9.40
C GLY A 69 4.06 -7.86 -10.83
N VAL A 70 3.33 -8.37 -11.82
CA VAL A 70 3.70 -8.23 -13.23
C VAL A 70 2.56 -7.61 -14.02
N CYS A 71 2.87 -6.56 -14.78
CA CYS A 71 1.91 -5.96 -15.71
C CYS A 71 2.50 -5.78 -17.10
N PHE A 72 1.63 -5.90 -18.11
CA PHE A 72 1.95 -5.78 -19.54
C PHE A 72 1.23 -4.59 -20.16
N ALA A 73 1.93 -3.86 -21.02
CA ALA A 73 1.32 -2.83 -21.86
C ALA A 73 2.01 -2.73 -23.23
N THR A 74 1.26 -2.27 -24.21
CA THR A 74 1.81 -1.91 -25.53
C THR A 74 2.59 -0.60 -25.47
N SER A 75 3.19 -0.18 -26.57
CA SER A 75 3.89 1.09 -26.71
C SER A 75 2.96 2.31 -26.62
N GLY A 76 3.55 3.48 -26.56
CA GLY A 76 2.84 4.77 -26.61
C GLY A 76 1.86 4.93 -25.43
N PRO A 77 0.56 5.14 -25.71
CA PRO A 77 -0.44 5.40 -24.65
C PRO A 77 -0.58 4.24 -23.67
N GLY A 78 -0.41 2.98 -24.12
CA GLY A 78 -0.45 1.83 -23.21
C GLY A 78 0.65 1.89 -22.15
N ALA A 79 1.88 2.17 -22.57
CA ALA A 79 3.02 2.32 -21.67
C ALA A 79 2.86 3.54 -20.74
N THR A 80 2.41 4.69 -21.27
CA THR A 80 2.22 5.89 -20.44
C THR A 80 1.09 5.73 -19.41
N ASN A 81 0.07 4.95 -19.69
CA ASN A 81 -1.00 4.64 -18.74
C ASN A 81 -0.53 3.84 -17.51
N LEU A 82 0.64 3.18 -17.56
CA LEU A 82 1.23 2.50 -16.39
C LEU A 82 1.92 3.47 -15.41
N VAL A 83 2.24 4.69 -15.81
CA VAL A 83 3.12 5.62 -15.06
C VAL A 83 2.63 5.86 -13.65
N THR A 84 1.35 6.16 -13.45
CA THR A 84 0.77 6.39 -12.12
C THR A 84 0.91 5.17 -11.22
N GLY A 85 0.64 3.96 -11.73
CA GLY A 85 0.76 2.73 -10.93
C GLY A 85 2.21 2.38 -10.61
N ILE A 86 3.14 2.59 -11.55
CA ILE A 86 4.59 2.44 -11.31
C ILE A 86 5.05 3.42 -10.22
N ALA A 87 4.62 4.69 -10.27
CA ALA A 87 4.95 5.69 -9.24
C ALA A 87 4.37 5.32 -7.87
N THR A 88 3.15 4.77 -7.82
CA THR A 88 2.52 4.25 -6.60
C THR A 88 3.37 3.14 -5.98
N ALA A 89 3.76 2.15 -6.78
CA ALA A 89 4.62 1.05 -6.34
C ALA A 89 6.00 1.54 -5.86
N TYR A 90 6.59 2.52 -6.54
CA TYR A 90 7.88 3.12 -6.16
C TYR A 90 7.81 3.81 -4.80
N MET A 91 6.81 4.66 -4.59
CA MET A 91 6.67 5.42 -3.34
C MET A 91 6.45 4.52 -2.13
N ASP A 92 5.80 3.38 -2.30
CA ASP A 92 5.47 2.44 -1.22
C ASP A 92 6.38 1.20 -1.18
N SER A 93 7.42 1.16 -2.01
CA SER A 93 8.43 0.07 -2.03
C SER A 93 7.82 -1.30 -2.36
N VAL A 94 6.97 -1.34 -3.40
CA VAL A 94 6.31 -2.58 -3.87
C VAL A 94 7.10 -3.20 -5.01
N PRO A 95 7.47 -4.49 -4.92
CA PRO A 95 8.19 -5.16 -5.99
C PRO A 95 7.26 -5.39 -7.19
N MET A 96 7.57 -4.75 -8.32
CA MET A 96 6.81 -4.85 -9.56
C MET A 96 7.75 -4.94 -10.75
N VAL A 97 7.40 -5.72 -11.78
CA VAL A 97 8.04 -5.71 -13.09
C VAL A 97 6.99 -5.34 -14.13
N ALA A 98 7.14 -4.15 -14.70
CA ALA A 98 6.33 -3.66 -15.80
C ALA A 98 7.04 -3.98 -17.12
N ILE A 99 6.40 -4.75 -18.00
CA ILE A 99 6.94 -5.11 -19.32
C ILE A 99 6.12 -4.38 -20.36
N THR A 100 6.81 -3.51 -21.11
CA THR A 100 6.25 -2.80 -22.27
C THR A 100 6.92 -3.26 -23.55
N CYS A 101 6.24 -3.11 -24.66
CA CYS A 101 6.86 -3.31 -25.97
C CYS A 101 6.86 -2.00 -26.74
N ASN A 102 7.94 -1.75 -27.47
CA ASN A 102 8.14 -0.54 -28.25
C ASN A 102 8.18 -0.85 -29.77
N VAL A 103 8.26 0.19 -30.56
CA VAL A 103 8.51 0.08 -32.00
C VAL A 103 9.83 -0.67 -32.28
N THR A 104 10.09 -1.06 -33.52
CA THR A 104 11.36 -1.72 -33.90
C THR A 104 12.56 -0.78 -33.73
N VAL A 105 13.75 -1.33 -33.49
CA VAL A 105 14.97 -0.53 -33.27
C VAL A 105 15.21 0.56 -34.36
N PRO A 106 15.01 0.32 -35.68
CA PRO A 106 15.18 1.37 -36.68
C PRO A 106 14.20 2.53 -36.60
N LEU A 107 13.09 2.36 -35.88
CA LEU A 107 12.06 3.39 -35.74
C LEU A 107 12.17 4.19 -34.42
N LEU A 108 13.05 3.78 -33.51
CA LEU A 108 13.26 4.52 -32.24
C LEU A 108 13.86 5.90 -32.49
N GLY A 109 13.30 6.93 -31.84
CA GLY A 109 13.72 8.33 -31.94
C GLY A 109 13.34 8.98 -33.28
N ARG A 110 12.28 8.49 -33.95
CA ARG A 110 11.84 8.99 -35.26
C ARG A 110 10.38 9.46 -35.27
N ASP A 111 9.80 9.76 -34.08
CA ASP A 111 8.40 10.15 -33.93
C ASP A 111 7.44 9.15 -34.59
N SER A 112 7.78 7.86 -34.49
CA SER A 112 7.00 6.77 -35.07
C SER A 112 5.65 6.61 -34.35
N PHE A 113 4.65 6.05 -35.05
CA PHE A 113 3.33 5.82 -34.46
C PHE A 113 3.41 5.00 -33.16
N GLN A 114 2.84 5.54 -32.09
CA GLN A 114 2.87 4.98 -30.74
C GLN A 114 4.28 4.76 -30.16
N GLU A 115 5.28 5.51 -30.61
CA GLU A 115 6.58 5.55 -29.96
C GLU A 115 6.54 6.49 -28.74
N ILE A 116 7.21 6.10 -27.66
CA ILE A 116 7.52 6.92 -26.50
C ILE A 116 8.79 6.41 -25.82
N ASP A 117 9.64 7.30 -25.33
CA ASP A 117 10.75 6.94 -24.43
C ASP A 117 10.21 6.65 -23.03
N ILE A 118 9.56 5.52 -22.87
CA ILE A 118 8.97 5.14 -21.59
C ILE A 118 10.03 4.88 -20.51
N ALA A 119 11.23 4.45 -20.90
CA ALA A 119 12.34 4.28 -19.97
C ALA A 119 12.78 5.63 -19.38
N GLY A 120 12.85 6.68 -20.21
CA GLY A 120 13.11 8.05 -19.76
C GLY A 120 12.00 8.59 -18.88
N VAL A 121 10.73 8.38 -19.25
CA VAL A 121 9.56 8.82 -18.44
C VAL A 121 9.52 8.15 -17.07
N THR A 122 9.87 6.87 -16.97
CA THR A 122 9.79 6.11 -15.72
C THR A 122 11.07 6.11 -14.90
N MET A 123 12.18 6.65 -15.40
CA MET A 123 13.47 6.68 -14.72
C MET A 123 13.39 7.19 -13.27
N PRO A 124 12.70 8.31 -12.94
CA PRO A 124 12.63 8.83 -11.58
C PRO A 124 11.69 8.05 -10.66
N ILE A 125 10.88 7.16 -11.18
CA ILE A 125 9.84 6.40 -10.45
C ILE A 125 10.04 4.89 -10.49
N THR A 126 11.24 4.43 -10.86
CA THR A 126 11.64 3.01 -10.87
C THR A 126 12.97 2.82 -10.18
N LYS A 127 13.25 1.61 -9.72
CA LYS A 127 14.60 1.24 -9.29
C LYS A 127 15.55 1.13 -10.47
N HIS A 128 15.03 0.70 -11.61
CA HIS A 128 15.75 0.65 -12.88
C HIS A 128 14.79 0.56 -14.06
N SER A 129 15.18 1.13 -15.20
CA SER A 129 14.45 1.06 -16.47
C SER A 129 15.39 0.52 -17.55
N TYR A 130 14.90 -0.47 -18.31
CA TYR A 130 15.64 -1.08 -19.41
C TYR A 130 14.96 -0.82 -20.74
N ILE A 131 15.76 -0.66 -21.80
CA ILE A 131 15.32 -0.81 -23.19
C ILE A 131 16.11 -1.96 -23.80
N VAL A 132 15.42 -3.05 -24.17
CA VAL A 132 16.03 -4.23 -24.78
C VAL A 132 15.98 -4.12 -26.31
N LYS A 133 17.15 -3.98 -26.93
CA LYS A 133 17.34 -3.81 -28.39
C LYS A 133 18.01 -5.02 -29.05
N ASN A 134 18.37 -6.05 -28.27
CA ASN A 134 19.00 -7.27 -28.77
C ASN A 134 18.43 -8.47 -28.01
N VAL A 135 17.92 -9.47 -28.71
CA VAL A 135 17.31 -10.67 -28.14
C VAL A 135 18.28 -11.45 -27.24
N LYS A 136 19.58 -11.41 -27.50
CA LYS A 136 20.61 -12.07 -26.65
C LYS A 136 20.68 -11.52 -25.24
N ASP A 137 20.26 -10.27 -25.03
CA ASP A 137 20.27 -9.62 -23.72
C ASP A 137 18.96 -9.83 -22.95
N LEU A 138 17.89 -10.27 -23.63
CA LEU A 138 16.52 -10.27 -23.09
C LEU A 138 16.38 -11.12 -21.82
N ALA A 139 16.79 -12.38 -21.85
CA ALA A 139 16.68 -13.28 -20.70
C ALA A 139 17.49 -12.78 -19.49
N LYS A 140 18.70 -12.25 -19.72
CA LYS A 140 19.53 -11.66 -18.66
C LYS A 140 18.87 -10.43 -18.06
N THR A 141 18.30 -9.56 -18.89
CA THR A 141 17.61 -8.33 -18.46
C THR A 141 16.40 -8.66 -17.61
N LEU A 142 15.54 -9.59 -18.03
CA LEU A 142 14.36 -10.00 -17.27
C LEU A 142 14.75 -10.57 -15.88
N ARG A 143 15.71 -11.50 -15.85
CA ARG A 143 16.22 -12.06 -14.58
C ARG A 143 16.75 -10.98 -13.64
N ASN A 144 17.49 -10.00 -14.19
CA ASN A 144 17.98 -8.85 -13.41
C ASN A 144 16.82 -7.96 -12.93
N ALA A 145 15.80 -7.73 -13.73
CA ALA A 145 14.64 -6.93 -13.38
C ALA A 145 13.93 -7.50 -12.13
N PHE A 146 13.68 -8.81 -12.13
CA PHE A 146 13.08 -9.49 -10.96
C PHE A 146 13.97 -9.47 -9.71
N ARG A 147 15.30 -9.62 -9.89
CA ARG A 147 16.24 -9.49 -8.78
C ARG A 147 16.24 -8.09 -8.21
N ILE A 148 16.37 -7.05 -9.05
CA ILE A 148 16.41 -5.64 -8.63
C ILE A 148 15.09 -5.24 -7.96
N ALA A 149 13.94 -5.70 -8.48
CA ALA A 149 12.64 -5.39 -7.88
C ALA A 149 12.54 -5.86 -6.42
N LYS A 150 13.17 -6.97 -6.07
CA LYS A 150 13.13 -7.57 -4.71
C LYS A 150 14.29 -7.16 -3.81
N GLU A 151 15.46 -6.85 -4.37
CA GLU A 151 16.69 -6.65 -3.61
C GLU A 151 16.67 -5.35 -2.81
N GLY A 152 17.12 -5.42 -1.56
CA GLY A 152 17.19 -4.25 -0.67
C GLY A 152 15.81 -3.72 -0.32
N ARG A 153 15.63 -2.40 -0.45
CA ARG A 153 14.31 -1.79 -0.46
C ARG A 153 13.62 -2.17 -1.77
N PRO A 154 12.49 -2.91 -1.77
CA PRO A 154 11.81 -3.31 -2.99
C PRO A 154 11.29 -2.12 -3.80
N GLY A 155 10.96 -2.37 -5.06
CA GLY A 155 10.36 -1.33 -5.91
C GLY A 155 10.20 -1.79 -7.36
N PRO A 156 9.56 -0.97 -8.20
CA PRO A 156 9.27 -1.31 -9.59
C PRO A 156 10.50 -1.23 -10.48
N VAL A 157 10.50 -2.09 -11.50
CA VAL A 157 11.45 -2.09 -12.62
C VAL A 157 10.67 -2.14 -13.92
N LEU A 158 11.05 -1.29 -14.88
CA LEU A 158 10.50 -1.30 -16.23
C LEU A 158 11.42 -2.07 -17.16
N VAL A 159 10.85 -2.91 -18.01
CA VAL A 159 11.54 -3.56 -19.13
C VAL A 159 10.79 -3.27 -20.42
N ASP A 160 11.30 -2.36 -21.22
CA ASP A 160 10.76 -2.02 -22.52
C ASP A 160 11.47 -2.84 -23.61
N VAL A 161 10.71 -3.59 -24.43
CA VAL A 161 11.26 -4.53 -25.41
C VAL A 161 10.84 -4.10 -26.81
N THR A 162 11.80 -3.88 -27.71
CA THR A 162 11.46 -3.52 -29.09
C THR A 162 10.81 -4.69 -29.84
N LYS A 163 9.88 -4.40 -30.75
CA LYS A 163 9.06 -5.39 -31.45
C LYS A 163 9.89 -6.39 -32.26
N ASP A 164 10.97 -5.96 -32.86
CA ASP A 164 11.90 -6.84 -33.60
C ASP A 164 12.61 -7.83 -32.64
N VAL A 165 12.94 -7.44 -31.43
CA VAL A 165 13.49 -8.34 -30.42
C VAL A 165 12.48 -9.43 -30.03
N THR A 166 11.19 -9.11 -29.95
CA THR A 166 10.16 -10.12 -29.62
C THR A 166 10.04 -11.22 -30.69
N ALA A 167 10.39 -10.92 -31.94
CA ALA A 167 10.34 -11.88 -33.05
C ALA A 167 11.69 -12.57 -33.32
N ALA A 168 12.80 -11.97 -32.88
CA ALA A 168 14.14 -12.50 -33.14
C ALA A 168 14.41 -13.76 -32.31
N GLU A 169 15.17 -14.71 -32.91
CA GLU A 169 15.51 -15.98 -32.26
C GLU A 169 16.93 -15.96 -31.66
N CYS A 170 17.09 -16.59 -30.50
CA CYS A 170 18.40 -16.90 -29.96
C CYS A 170 18.41 -18.18 -29.11
N GLU A 171 19.61 -18.63 -28.75
CA GLU A 171 19.74 -19.73 -27.80
C GLU A 171 19.30 -19.32 -26.39
N TYR A 172 18.40 -20.10 -25.83
CA TYR A 172 17.89 -19.93 -24.47
C TYR A 172 18.25 -21.12 -23.60
N THR A 173 18.69 -20.83 -22.38
CA THR A 173 18.99 -21.84 -21.36
C THR A 173 18.19 -21.49 -20.10
N PRO A 174 17.26 -22.36 -19.64
CA PRO A 174 16.53 -22.19 -18.40
C PRO A 174 17.47 -22.06 -17.20
N ARG A 175 17.07 -21.25 -16.22
CA ARG A 175 17.82 -21.09 -14.97
C ARG A 175 16.88 -21.11 -13.77
N VAL A 176 17.31 -21.72 -12.69
CA VAL A 176 16.62 -21.59 -11.39
C VAL A 176 17.03 -20.24 -10.79
N PRO A 177 16.09 -19.37 -10.46
CA PRO A 177 16.37 -18.11 -9.81
C PRO A 177 17.05 -18.32 -8.47
N LYS A 178 18.11 -17.56 -8.21
CA LYS A 178 18.69 -17.52 -6.86
C LYS A 178 17.74 -16.76 -5.94
N PRO A 179 17.48 -17.24 -4.73
CA PRO A 179 16.78 -16.47 -3.71
C PRO A 179 17.46 -15.12 -3.52
N VAL A 180 16.67 -14.06 -3.37
CA VAL A 180 17.20 -12.76 -2.95
C VAL A 180 17.44 -12.84 -1.45
N GLU A 181 18.70 -12.75 -1.06
CA GLU A 181 19.09 -12.81 0.35
C GLU A 181 18.65 -11.54 1.08
N ARG A 182 18.23 -11.70 2.34
CA ARG A 182 17.98 -10.58 3.24
C ARG A 182 19.29 -9.81 3.46
N ILE A 183 19.23 -8.49 3.54
CA ILE A 183 20.41 -7.67 3.81
C ILE A 183 20.80 -7.81 5.27
N THR A 184 21.69 -8.75 5.55
CA THR A 184 22.21 -9.05 6.89
C THR A 184 23.67 -8.67 7.05
N ALA A 185 24.42 -8.56 5.95
CA ALA A 185 25.85 -8.23 5.96
C ALA A 185 26.15 -6.82 6.45
N SER A 186 25.18 -5.89 6.35
CA SER A 186 25.30 -4.53 6.88
C SER A 186 25.05 -4.43 8.39
N ILE A 187 24.49 -5.48 9.03
CA ILE A 187 24.19 -5.47 10.46
C ILE A 187 25.48 -5.66 11.23
N LYS A 188 25.92 -4.63 11.92
CA LYS A 188 27.11 -4.65 12.77
C LYS A 188 26.72 -4.97 14.21
N GLU A 189 27.45 -5.92 14.84
CA GLU A 189 27.20 -6.29 16.24
C GLU A 189 27.36 -5.10 17.20
N GLU A 190 28.29 -4.17 16.91
CA GLU A 190 28.46 -2.94 17.67
C GLU A 190 27.20 -2.07 17.69
N ASP A 191 26.45 -2.00 16.56
CA ASP A 191 25.23 -1.21 16.47
C ASP A 191 24.08 -1.94 17.20
N ILE A 192 24.03 -3.28 17.16
CA ILE A 192 23.12 -4.07 17.99
C ILE A 192 23.39 -3.83 19.48
N ASP A 193 24.65 -3.87 19.93
CA ASP A 193 25.01 -3.64 21.34
C ASP A 193 24.68 -2.22 21.81
N LYS A 194 24.86 -1.22 20.94
CA LYS A 194 24.42 0.16 21.19
C LYS A 194 22.90 0.25 21.33
N ALA A 195 22.16 -0.42 20.42
CA ALA A 195 20.70 -0.47 20.46
C ALA A 195 20.21 -1.08 21.78
N VAL A 196 20.74 -2.25 22.17
CA VAL A 196 20.41 -2.91 23.45
C VAL A 196 20.71 -2.02 24.64
N THR A 197 21.87 -1.32 24.61
CA THR A 197 22.27 -0.38 25.68
C THR A 197 21.29 0.79 25.81
N LEU A 198 20.82 1.35 24.70
CA LEU A 198 19.82 2.42 24.70
C LEU A 198 18.48 1.94 25.25
N ILE A 199 18.04 0.76 24.82
CA ILE A 199 16.78 0.18 25.28
C ILE A 199 16.81 -0.06 26.79
N LYS A 200 17.88 -0.68 27.34
CA LYS A 200 18.05 -0.92 28.77
C LYS A 200 18.09 0.35 29.63
N LYS A 201 18.40 1.51 29.07
CA LYS A 201 18.46 2.80 29.78
C LYS A 201 17.17 3.61 29.69
N ALA A 202 16.28 3.23 28.79
CA ALA A 202 15.02 3.94 28.59
C ALA A 202 14.10 3.75 29.81
N LYS A 203 13.33 4.79 30.13
CA LYS A 203 12.27 4.75 31.15
C LYS A 203 10.87 4.86 30.54
N LYS A 204 10.80 5.45 29.36
CA LYS A 204 9.58 5.70 28.59
C LYS A 204 9.78 5.28 27.13
N PRO A 205 10.13 4.01 26.84
CA PRO A 205 10.32 3.58 25.46
C PRO A 205 9.00 3.58 24.69
N TYR A 206 9.06 3.87 23.39
CA TYR A 206 7.92 3.78 22.48
C TYR A 206 8.35 3.14 21.17
N VAL A 207 7.55 2.20 20.63
CA VAL A 207 7.86 1.52 19.37
C VAL A 207 7.00 2.10 18.26
N PHE A 208 7.62 2.57 17.20
CA PHE A 208 6.98 3.06 15.98
C PHE A 208 7.28 2.14 14.81
N VAL A 209 6.23 1.57 14.21
CA VAL A 209 6.34 0.51 13.19
C VAL A 209 5.94 1.03 11.82
N GLY A 210 6.74 0.76 10.82
CA GLY A 210 6.48 1.12 9.42
C GLY A 210 6.34 -0.08 8.48
N GLY A 211 6.16 0.23 7.19
CA GLY A 211 5.99 -0.77 6.14
C GLY A 211 7.17 -1.73 5.96
N GLY A 212 8.38 -1.33 6.37
CA GLY A 212 9.56 -2.19 6.36
C GLY A 212 9.40 -3.42 7.24
N ALA A 213 8.66 -3.33 8.35
CA ALA A 213 8.36 -4.48 9.20
C ALA A 213 7.44 -5.49 8.49
N VAL A 214 6.45 -5.00 7.70
CA VAL A 214 5.58 -5.83 6.87
C VAL A 214 6.38 -6.51 5.75
N ILE A 215 7.23 -5.74 5.05
CA ILE A 215 8.04 -6.23 3.93
C ILE A 215 9.04 -7.30 4.38
N SER A 216 9.67 -7.11 5.53
CA SER A 216 10.65 -8.07 6.09
C SER A 216 10.00 -9.27 6.80
N GLU A 217 8.65 -9.31 6.89
CA GLU A 217 7.91 -10.37 7.59
C GLU A 217 8.35 -10.52 9.06
N ALA A 218 8.50 -9.38 9.75
CA ALA A 218 9.08 -9.31 11.08
C ALA A 218 8.06 -9.38 12.23
N SER A 219 6.79 -9.71 11.96
CA SER A 219 5.70 -9.60 12.94
C SER A 219 5.92 -10.43 14.21
N ASP A 220 6.41 -11.65 14.09
CA ASP A 220 6.68 -12.53 15.25
C ASP A 220 7.85 -12.00 16.10
N GLU A 221 8.93 -11.57 15.46
CA GLU A 221 10.10 -10.98 16.13
C GLU A 221 9.74 -9.62 16.76
N LEU A 222 8.88 -8.85 16.09
CA LEU A 222 8.37 -7.57 16.60
C LEU A 222 7.51 -7.77 17.84
N LYS A 223 6.62 -8.73 17.83
CA LYS A 223 5.79 -9.07 19.01
C LYS A 223 6.67 -9.43 20.21
N LYS A 224 7.61 -10.36 20.04
CA LYS A 224 8.58 -10.74 21.09
C LYS A 224 9.39 -9.54 21.59
N PHE A 225 9.81 -8.68 20.66
CA PHE A 225 10.58 -7.47 20.97
C PHE A 225 9.78 -6.51 21.84
N VAL A 226 8.55 -6.22 21.44
CA VAL A 226 7.63 -5.32 22.18
C VAL A 226 7.34 -5.85 23.57
N GLU A 227 7.11 -7.16 23.71
CA GLU A 227 6.90 -7.82 25.01
C GLU A 227 8.15 -7.71 25.90
N LYS A 228 9.35 -7.94 25.36
CA LYS A 228 10.61 -7.80 26.09
C LYS A 228 10.94 -6.37 26.50
N VAL A 229 10.67 -5.41 25.61
CA VAL A 229 10.88 -3.99 25.92
C VAL A 229 9.83 -3.46 26.89
N ASP A 230 8.67 -4.11 26.99
CA ASP A 230 7.50 -3.66 27.76
C ASP A 230 7.07 -2.25 27.35
N ALA A 231 6.81 -2.05 26.04
CA ALA A 231 6.55 -0.73 25.48
C ALA A 231 5.21 -0.63 24.74
N PRO A 232 4.60 0.57 24.68
CA PRO A 232 3.49 0.84 23.77
C PRO A 232 3.95 0.87 22.32
N VAL A 233 3.03 0.56 21.39
CA VAL A 233 3.28 0.48 19.95
C VAL A 233 2.33 1.37 19.19
N CYS A 234 2.86 2.16 18.27
CA CYS A 234 2.10 2.83 17.22
C CYS A 234 2.62 2.45 15.83
N ASP A 235 1.84 2.71 14.81
CA ASP A 235 2.24 2.44 13.43
C ASP A 235 2.11 3.66 12.51
N SER A 236 2.75 3.57 11.36
CA SER A 236 2.41 4.38 10.19
C SER A 236 1.27 3.70 9.41
N LEU A 237 0.66 4.42 8.47
CA LEU A 237 -0.34 3.84 7.56
C LEU A 237 0.16 2.55 6.89
N MET A 238 1.41 2.52 6.46
CA MET A 238 2.02 1.36 5.79
C MET A 238 2.48 0.26 6.76
N GLY A 239 2.54 0.54 8.06
CA GLY A 239 2.94 -0.41 9.10
C GLY A 239 1.78 -1.24 9.67
N LYS A 240 0.55 -0.95 9.25
CA LYS A 240 -0.64 -1.62 9.78
C LYS A 240 -0.61 -3.12 9.57
N GLY A 241 -0.99 -3.85 10.62
CA GLY A 241 -0.96 -5.30 10.65
C GLY A 241 0.42 -5.92 10.91
N ALA A 242 1.52 -5.15 10.89
CA ALA A 242 2.82 -5.67 11.33
C ALA A 242 2.82 -6.01 12.83
N PHE A 243 2.04 -5.26 13.61
CA PHE A 243 1.70 -5.54 14.99
C PHE A 243 0.17 -5.61 15.11
N ASP A 244 -0.34 -6.58 15.89
CA ASP A 244 -1.78 -6.80 16.04
C ASP A 244 -2.48 -5.57 16.60
N GLY A 245 -3.38 -4.97 15.79
CA GLY A 245 -4.15 -3.79 16.15
C GLY A 245 -5.20 -4.02 17.27
N SER A 246 -5.44 -5.26 17.68
CA SER A 246 -6.29 -5.62 18.82
C SER A 246 -5.51 -5.78 20.13
N ASN A 247 -4.17 -5.79 20.08
CA ASN A 247 -3.32 -5.93 21.25
C ASN A 247 -3.42 -4.70 22.16
N GLU A 248 -3.41 -4.91 23.48
CA GLU A 248 -3.53 -3.83 24.48
C GLU A 248 -2.41 -2.78 24.40
N ARG A 249 -1.21 -3.18 23.93
CA ARG A 249 -0.05 -2.29 23.77
C ARG A 249 -0.18 -1.40 22.53
N TYR A 250 -1.04 -1.76 21.60
CA TYR A 250 -1.25 -0.97 20.38
C TYR A 250 -2.05 0.30 20.68
N THR A 251 -1.56 1.45 20.24
CA THR A 251 -2.13 2.76 20.55
C THR A 251 -2.77 3.46 19.35
N GLY A 252 -2.66 2.86 18.16
CA GLY A 252 -3.17 3.40 16.91
C GLY A 252 -2.08 4.00 16.02
N MET A 253 -2.53 4.66 14.97
CA MET A 253 -1.63 5.30 14.00
C MET A 253 -0.99 6.57 14.59
N LEU A 254 0.25 6.87 14.17
CA LEU A 254 0.99 8.09 14.51
C LEU A 254 0.85 9.13 13.40
N GLY A 255 0.79 10.41 13.76
CA GLY A 255 0.92 11.54 12.83
C GLY A 255 -0.37 12.32 12.63
N MET A 256 -0.54 12.91 11.43
CA MET A 256 -1.59 13.90 11.10
C MET A 256 -3.00 13.40 11.42
N HIS A 257 -3.33 12.16 11.08
CA HIS A 257 -4.61 11.51 11.40
C HIS A 257 -4.43 10.35 12.39
N GLY A 258 -3.34 10.42 13.17
CA GLY A 258 -3.07 9.47 14.24
C GLY A 258 -3.95 9.71 15.46
N THR A 259 -3.97 8.73 16.36
CA THR A 259 -4.68 8.89 17.65
C THR A 259 -3.97 9.93 18.53
N LYS A 260 -4.72 10.64 19.37
CA LYS A 260 -4.13 11.51 20.39
C LYS A 260 -3.19 10.72 21.32
N THR A 261 -3.56 9.48 21.66
CA THR A 261 -2.72 8.57 22.48
C THR A 261 -1.34 8.36 21.87
N SER A 262 -1.25 8.00 20.57
CA SER A 262 0.04 7.80 19.89
C SER A 262 0.83 9.11 19.79
N ASN A 263 0.16 10.20 19.42
CA ASN A 263 0.81 11.50 19.23
C ASN A 263 1.38 12.07 20.54
N TYR A 264 0.63 11.98 21.62
CA TYR A 264 1.07 12.45 22.94
C TYR A 264 2.15 11.53 23.52
N GLY A 265 1.95 10.20 23.45
CA GLY A 265 2.92 9.24 23.97
C GLY A 265 4.29 9.36 23.27
N VAL A 266 4.31 9.50 21.93
CA VAL A 266 5.57 9.75 21.20
C VAL A 266 6.18 11.11 21.55
N SER A 267 5.37 12.12 21.83
CA SER A 267 5.89 13.44 22.24
C SER A 267 6.54 13.44 23.64
N GLU A 268 6.17 12.48 24.50
CA GLU A 268 6.64 12.37 25.87
C GLU A 268 7.68 11.27 26.10
N CYS A 269 7.82 10.32 25.17
CA CYS A 269 8.77 9.22 25.31
C CYS A 269 10.22 9.74 25.45
N ASP A 270 11.09 8.94 26.08
CA ASP A 270 12.51 9.21 26.19
C ASP A 270 13.37 8.43 25.19
N LEU A 271 12.77 7.36 24.60
CA LEU A 271 13.34 6.57 23.51
C LEU A 271 12.25 6.20 22.50
N LEU A 272 12.39 6.68 21.26
CA LEU A 272 11.58 6.26 20.13
C LEU A 272 12.34 5.21 19.32
N ILE A 273 11.80 3.98 19.29
CA ILE A 273 12.37 2.85 18.55
C ILE A 273 11.58 2.70 17.25
N VAL A 274 12.25 2.92 16.13
CA VAL A 274 11.62 3.01 14.80
C VAL A 274 11.98 1.78 13.99
N VAL A 275 10.98 0.97 13.62
CA VAL A 275 11.18 -0.29 12.92
C VAL A 275 10.66 -0.18 11.49
N GLY A 276 11.57 -0.02 10.52
CA GLY A 276 11.24 0.00 9.10
C GLY A 276 10.27 1.13 8.71
N ALA A 277 10.40 2.31 9.32
CA ALA A 277 9.54 3.45 9.06
C ALA A 277 10.33 4.67 8.59
N ARG A 278 9.79 5.33 7.55
CA ARG A 278 10.27 6.65 7.10
C ARG A 278 9.60 7.74 7.95
N PHE A 279 10.34 8.79 8.23
CA PHE A 279 9.80 9.98 8.87
C PHE A 279 9.18 10.91 7.82
N SER A 280 8.01 10.51 7.25
CA SER A 280 7.29 11.37 6.31
C SER A 280 6.67 12.58 7.03
N ASP A 281 6.35 13.62 6.28
CA ASP A 281 5.69 14.83 6.77
C ASP A 281 4.31 14.53 7.41
N ARG A 282 3.62 13.51 6.91
CA ARG A 282 2.35 13.06 7.46
C ARG A 282 2.48 12.41 8.84
N VAL A 283 3.64 11.86 9.14
CA VAL A 283 3.96 11.26 10.46
C VAL A 283 4.53 12.29 11.41
N THR A 284 5.48 13.09 10.95
CA THR A 284 6.23 14.01 11.83
C THR A 284 5.50 15.33 12.10
N GLY A 285 4.58 15.73 11.22
CA GLY A 285 4.08 17.09 11.22
C GLY A 285 5.27 18.06 11.13
N ASN A 286 5.48 18.88 12.15
CA ASN A 286 6.67 19.71 12.25
C ASN A 286 7.89 18.90 12.73
N ALA A 287 8.74 18.47 11.78
CA ALA A 287 9.91 17.64 12.09
C ALA A 287 10.85 18.24 13.16
N LYS A 288 10.93 19.57 13.27
CA LYS A 288 11.75 20.25 14.29
C LYS A 288 11.17 20.12 15.71
N LYS A 289 9.88 19.81 15.81
CA LYS A 289 9.16 19.60 17.07
C LYS A 289 8.87 18.13 17.36
N PHE A 290 9.19 17.22 16.43
CA PHE A 290 8.89 15.80 16.54
C PHE A 290 9.78 15.11 17.58
N ALA A 291 9.18 14.39 18.53
CA ALA A 291 9.85 13.57 19.56
C ALA A 291 11.07 14.25 20.24
N LYS A 292 10.96 15.54 20.58
CA LYS A 292 12.08 16.37 21.08
C LYS A 292 12.75 15.86 22.34
N ASN A 293 12.02 15.13 23.16
CA ASN A 293 12.49 14.63 24.45
C ASN A 293 13.11 13.23 24.33
N ALA A 294 12.94 12.58 23.17
CA ALA A 294 13.37 11.22 22.92
C ALA A 294 14.72 11.15 22.23
N LYS A 295 15.52 10.13 22.57
CA LYS A 295 16.51 9.59 21.67
C LYS A 295 15.81 8.79 20.59
N ILE A 296 16.34 8.79 19.36
CA ILE A 296 15.77 8.07 18.24
C ILE A 296 16.69 6.94 17.83
N LEU A 297 16.19 5.70 17.93
CA LEU A 297 16.85 4.47 17.49
C LEU A 297 16.11 3.95 16.26
N GLN A 298 16.78 3.95 15.09
CA GLN A 298 16.15 3.56 13.82
C GLN A 298 16.72 2.25 13.26
N PHE A 299 15.85 1.33 12.86
CA PHE A 299 16.18 0.11 12.12
C PHE A 299 15.65 0.26 10.69
N ASP A 300 16.53 0.22 9.71
CA ASP A 300 16.15 0.39 8.30
C ASP A 300 17.08 -0.38 7.37
N VAL A 301 16.55 -0.82 6.24
CA VAL A 301 17.33 -1.50 5.18
C VAL A 301 18.01 -0.49 4.24
N ASP A 302 17.47 0.75 4.18
CA ASP A 302 17.91 1.80 3.27
C ASP A 302 18.73 2.86 4.02
N ALA A 303 20.03 2.89 3.77
CA ALA A 303 20.93 3.88 4.37
C ALA A 303 20.54 5.33 4.04
N ALA A 304 19.85 5.56 2.92
CA ALA A 304 19.42 6.90 2.52
C ALA A 304 18.29 7.46 3.38
N GLU A 305 17.57 6.63 4.13
CA GLU A 305 16.54 7.08 5.06
C GLU A 305 17.09 7.52 6.43
N ILE A 306 18.34 7.13 6.77
CA ILE A 306 18.97 7.51 8.03
C ILE A 306 19.34 8.99 8.01
N ASN A 307 18.89 9.73 9.03
CA ASN A 307 19.10 11.18 9.19
C ASN A 307 18.51 12.06 8.06
N LYS A 308 17.59 11.52 7.24
CA LYS A 308 17.04 12.25 6.11
C LYS A 308 16.07 13.36 6.55
N ASN A 309 15.07 13.03 7.35
CA ASN A 309 14.03 13.96 7.81
C ASN A 309 14.12 14.27 9.30
N VAL A 310 14.55 13.30 10.09
CA VAL A 310 14.75 13.41 11.54
C VAL A 310 16.13 12.86 11.87
N ARG A 311 16.86 13.56 12.75
CA ARG A 311 18.18 13.09 13.20
C ARG A 311 18.01 11.90 14.14
N THR A 312 18.75 10.82 13.89
CA THR A 312 18.79 9.64 14.75
C THR A 312 20.00 9.68 15.70
N ASP A 313 19.82 9.17 16.93
CA ASP A 313 20.91 9.03 17.91
C ASP A 313 21.68 7.73 17.70
N ALA A 314 20.98 6.69 17.23
CA ALA A 314 21.57 5.42 16.84
C ALA A 314 20.73 4.76 15.74
N HIS A 315 21.37 3.92 14.94
CA HIS A 315 20.67 3.13 13.92
C HIS A 315 21.32 1.78 13.73
N VAL A 316 20.55 0.83 13.20
CA VAL A 316 21.05 -0.46 12.71
C VAL A 316 20.58 -0.62 11.27
N LEU A 317 21.54 -0.79 10.34
CA LEU A 317 21.25 -1.00 8.91
C LEU A 317 21.11 -2.48 8.60
N GLY A 318 20.00 -2.87 8.00
CA GLY A 318 19.75 -4.22 7.54
C GLY A 318 18.28 -4.61 7.57
N ASP A 319 18.01 -5.88 7.35
CA ASP A 319 16.67 -6.47 7.40
C ASP A 319 16.08 -6.37 8.82
N ALA A 320 14.86 -5.85 8.95
CA ALA A 320 14.25 -5.57 10.24
C ALA A 320 13.99 -6.85 11.05
N LYS A 321 13.64 -7.97 10.40
CA LYS A 321 13.42 -9.27 11.06
C LYS A 321 14.70 -9.76 11.72
N GLU A 322 15.81 -9.72 10.99
CA GLU A 322 17.10 -10.17 11.50
C GLU A 322 17.63 -9.25 12.60
N ILE A 323 17.45 -7.93 12.48
CA ILE A 323 17.81 -6.96 13.53
C ILE A 323 17.06 -7.27 14.82
N LEU A 324 15.73 -7.40 14.74
CA LEU A 324 14.88 -7.70 15.89
C LEU A 324 15.25 -9.04 16.54
N LYS A 325 15.54 -10.07 15.73
CA LYS A 325 16.00 -11.37 16.24
C LYS A 325 17.28 -11.23 17.07
N ARG A 326 18.33 -10.58 16.53
CA ARG A 326 19.59 -10.38 17.25
C ARG A 326 19.43 -9.54 18.53
N ILE A 327 18.57 -8.53 18.50
CA ILE A 327 18.27 -7.75 19.71
C ILE A 327 17.53 -8.60 20.73
N ASN A 328 16.52 -9.37 20.30
CA ASN A 328 15.75 -10.26 21.17
C ASN A 328 16.64 -11.32 21.88
N ASP A 329 17.69 -11.79 21.20
CA ASP A 329 18.63 -12.75 21.78
C ASP A 329 19.51 -12.14 22.88
N LYS A 330 19.75 -10.80 22.85
CA LYS A 330 20.60 -10.09 23.80
C LYS A 330 19.83 -9.29 24.87
N LEU A 331 18.52 -9.08 24.66
CA LEU A 331 17.70 -8.25 25.53
C LEU A 331 16.97 -9.11 26.58
N ASP A 332 17.17 -8.80 27.85
CA ASP A 332 16.36 -9.31 28.94
C ASP A 332 15.01 -8.59 29.01
N ASN A 333 14.02 -9.18 29.66
CA ASN A 333 12.73 -8.50 29.88
C ASN A 333 12.94 -7.23 30.70
N GLN A 334 12.37 -6.14 30.21
CA GLN A 334 12.34 -4.84 30.89
C GLN A 334 11.00 -4.71 31.63
N ASP A 335 10.90 -3.76 32.53
CA ASP A 335 9.66 -3.41 33.23
C ASP A 335 9.44 -1.90 33.10
N HIS A 336 8.38 -1.54 32.36
CA HIS A 336 7.94 -0.16 32.17
C HIS A 336 6.44 -0.02 32.48
N SER A 337 5.96 -0.80 33.47
CA SER A 337 4.54 -0.87 33.86
C SER A 337 3.94 0.51 34.18
N ASP A 338 4.67 1.39 34.88
CA ASP A 338 4.22 2.76 35.16
C ASP A 338 4.00 3.57 33.87
N TRP A 339 4.87 3.39 32.88
CA TRP A 339 4.75 4.04 31.58
C TRP A 339 3.57 3.48 30.78
N MET A 340 3.38 2.17 30.81
CA MET A 340 2.24 1.51 30.16
C MET A 340 0.91 1.96 30.75
N GLU A 341 0.79 2.08 32.08
CA GLU A 341 -0.40 2.61 32.73
C GLU A 341 -0.65 4.08 32.37
N HIS A 342 0.39 4.91 32.29
CA HIS A 342 0.26 6.29 31.81
C HIS A 342 -0.29 6.35 30.36
N ILE A 343 0.22 5.54 29.46
CA ILE A 343 -0.29 5.49 28.07
C ILE A 343 -1.72 4.94 28.01
N LYS A 344 -2.06 4.00 28.90
CA LYS A 344 -3.42 3.48 29.02
C LYS A 344 -4.40 4.56 29.49
N SER A 345 -3.99 5.48 30.38
CA SER A 345 -4.82 6.62 30.76
C SER A 345 -5.17 7.49 29.55
N TYR A 346 -4.23 7.71 28.62
CA TYR A 346 -4.52 8.46 27.39
C TYR A 346 -5.55 7.77 26.49
N LYS A 347 -5.58 6.43 26.43
CA LYS A 347 -6.65 5.72 25.69
C LYS A 347 -8.04 5.97 26.29
N LEU A 348 -8.12 6.12 27.60
CA LEU A 348 -9.37 6.40 28.32
C LEU A 348 -9.78 7.87 28.19
N ASP A 349 -8.82 8.79 28.28
CA ASP A 349 -9.08 10.23 28.23
C ASP A 349 -9.40 10.72 26.80
N TYR A 350 -8.80 10.08 25.77
CA TYR A 350 -8.92 10.48 24.38
C TYR A 350 -9.44 9.34 23.48
N PRO A 351 -10.64 8.78 23.74
CA PRO A 351 -11.22 7.75 22.91
C PRO A 351 -11.57 8.30 21.53
N MET A 352 -11.52 7.45 20.52
CA MET A 352 -12.01 7.78 19.18
C MET A 352 -13.55 7.88 19.21
N ARG A 353 -14.09 9.08 18.97
CA ARG A 353 -15.54 9.37 19.09
C ARG A 353 -16.15 9.65 17.73
N TYR A 354 -17.30 9.06 17.46
CA TYR A 354 -18.14 9.32 16.28
C TYR A 354 -19.61 9.02 16.62
N ASN A 355 -20.53 9.49 15.78
CA ASN A 355 -21.96 9.24 15.99
C ASN A 355 -22.31 7.79 15.63
N ARG A 356 -22.94 7.06 16.54
CA ARG A 356 -23.36 5.66 16.35
C ARG A 356 -24.80 5.51 15.87
N ASP A 357 -25.54 6.61 15.76
CA ASP A 357 -26.97 6.59 15.42
C ASP A 357 -27.22 6.80 13.91
N ILE A 358 -26.17 7.13 13.15
CA ILE A 358 -26.27 7.40 11.71
C ILE A 358 -25.19 6.63 10.95
N LEU A 359 -25.47 6.28 9.69
CA LEU A 359 -24.50 5.67 8.80
C LEU A 359 -23.33 6.64 8.55
N ASN A 360 -22.11 6.21 8.85
CA ASN A 360 -20.89 6.99 8.66
C ASN A 360 -19.68 6.08 8.47
N GLY A 361 -18.56 6.68 8.02
CA GLY A 361 -17.35 5.91 7.71
C GLY A 361 -16.81 5.08 8.88
N PRO A 362 -16.62 5.62 10.09
CA PRO A 362 -16.21 4.86 11.27
C PRO A 362 -17.08 3.63 11.56
N LEU A 363 -18.39 3.81 11.58
CA LEU A 363 -19.34 2.75 11.89
C LEU A 363 -19.32 1.63 10.84
N ILE A 364 -19.25 1.99 9.55
CA ILE A 364 -19.12 1.01 8.45
C ILE A 364 -17.85 0.17 8.64
N MET A 365 -16.72 0.81 8.96
CA MET A 365 -15.46 0.08 9.14
C MET A 365 -15.48 -0.85 10.37
N GLU A 366 -16.13 -0.46 11.47
CA GLU A 366 -16.34 -1.35 12.61
C GLU A 366 -17.21 -2.55 12.22
N LYS A 367 -18.28 -2.34 11.44
CA LYS A 367 -19.16 -3.43 11.00
C LYS A 367 -18.47 -4.39 10.03
N ILE A 368 -17.65 -3.89 9.11
CA ILE A 368 -16.81 -4.74 8.27
C ILE A 368 -15.90 -5.61 9.15
N TYR A 369 -15.24 -5.00 10.17
CA TYR A 369 -14.39 -5.75 11.09
C TYR A 369 -15.19 -6.82 11.88
N GLU A 370 -16.35 -6.47 12.42
CA GLU A 370 -17.20 -7.41 13.16
C GLU A 370 -17.66 -8.58 12.30
N ILE A 371 -18.20 -8.32 11.10
CA ILE A 371 -18.77 -9.36 10.22
C ILE A 371 -17.66 -10.27 9.68
N THR A 372 -16.48 -9.74 9.36
CA THR A 372 -15.35 -10.52 8.87
C THR A 372 -14.47 -11.07 9.99
N ASN A 373 -14.79 -10.79 11.25
CA ASN A 373 -13.93 -11.09 12.41
C ASN A 373 -12.49 -10.58 12.24
N GLY A 374 -12.32 -9.47 11.50
CA GLY A 374 -11.01 -8.90 11.19
C GLY A 374 -10.16 -9.71 10.24
N ASP A 375 -10.72 -10.69 9.53
CA ASP A 375 -9.99 -11.59 8.60
C ASP A 375 -10.11 -11.17 7.13
N ALA A 376 -10.53 -9.95 6.83
CA ALA A 376 -10.55 -9.44 5.46
C ALA A 376 -9.26 -8.70 5.09
N ILE A 377 -8.94 -8.73 3.80
CA ILE A 377 -8.01 -7.78 3.20
C ILE A 377 -8.79 -6.53 2.84
N ILE A 378 -8.36 -5.41 3.35
CA ILE A 378 -8.94 -4.09 3.06
C ILE A 378 -8.02 -3.37 2.08
N THR A 379 -8.53 -3.07 0.90
CA THR A 379 -7.91 -2.11 0.00
C THR A 379 -8.58 -0.77 0.15
N THR A 380 -7.89 0.32 -0.07
CA THR A 380 -8.51 1.64 0.00
C THR A 380 -8.08 2.52 -1.14
N ASP A 381 -9.00 3.34 -1.60
CA ASP A 381 -8.67 4.56 -2.30
C ASP A 381 -8.16 5.64 -1.33
N VAL A 382 -7.94 6.87 -1.81
CA VAL A 382 -7.32 7.94 -1.03
C VAL A 382 -8.31 9.06 -0.71
N GLY A 383 -8.51 9.31 0.59
CA GLY A 383 -9.44 10.32 1.09
C GLY A 383 -9.81 10.09 2.55
N GLN A 384 -10.97 10.61 2.96
CA GLN A 384 -11.50 10.40 4.32
C GLN A 384 -11.71 8.91 4.62
N HIS A 385 -12.25 8.17 3.65
CA HIS A 385 -12.47 6.73 3.72
C HIS A 385 -11.20 5.93 4.03
N GLN A 386 -10.05 6.32 3.46
CA GLN A 386 -8.75 5.74 3.77
C GLN A 386 -8.38 5.93 5.24
N MET A 387 -8.60 7.13 5.77
CA MET A 387 -8.28 7.43 7.15
C MET A 387 -9.21 6.72 8.12
N TRP A 388 -10.52 6.69 7.83
CA TRP A 388 -11.47 5.93 8.65
C TRP A 388 -11.16 4.42 8.64
N ALA A 389 -10.78 3.85 7.48
CA ALA A 389 -10.31 2.47 7.42
C ALA A 389 -9.07 2.25 8.31
N ALA A 390 -8.09 3.16 8.22
CA ALA A 390 -6.87 3.08 9.03
C ALA A 390 -7.11 3.26 10.53
N GLN A 391 -8.12 4.03 10.92
CA GLN A 391 -8.42 4.35 12.32
C GLN A 391 -9.34 3.32 13.00
N HIS A 392 -10.31 2.77 12.25
CA HIS A 392 -11.42 1.99 12.85
C HIS A 392 -11.43 0.51 12.52
N TYR A 393 -10.66 0.05 11.50
CA TYR A 393 -10.45 -1.38 11.26
C TYR A 393 -9.18 -1.85 12.00
N LYS A 394 -9.31 -2.88 12.82
CA LYS A 394 -8.19 -3.44 13.61
C LYS A 394 -7.46 -4.49 12.79
N PHE A 395 -6.40 -4.08 12.09
CA PHE A 395 -5.56 -5.00 11.32
C PHE A 395 -4.78 -5.93 12.25
N LYS A 396 -5.03 -7.23 12.18
CA LYS A 396 -4.41 -8.25 13.04
C LYS A 396 -3.17 -8.87 12.40
N GLU A 397 -3.12 -8.91 11.07
CA GLU A 397 -2.10 -9.58 10.28
C GLU A 397 -1.43 -8.64 9.28
N PRO A 398 -0.15 -8.85 8.94
CA PRO A 398 0.51 -8.11 7.88
C PRO A 398 -0.13 -8.40 6.51
N ARG A 399 0.04 -7.48 5.56
CA ARG A 399 -0.48 -7.60 4.18
C ARG A 399 -2.02 -7.63 4.08
N THR A 400 -2.72 -7.09 5.07
CA THR A 400 -4.19 -6.99 5.09
C THR A 400 -4.71 -5.56 4.89
N LEU A 401 -3.84 -4.54 4.91
CA LEU A 401 -4.14 -3.20 4.41
C LEU A 401 -3.32 -2.92 3.15
N LEU A 402 -4.00 -2.65 2.05
CA LEU A 402 -3.40 -2.25 0.78
C LEU A 402 -3.89 -0.86 0.39
N THR A 403 -2.99 0.10 0.36
CA THR A 403 -3.36 1.50 0.13
C THR A 403 -2.19 2.27 -0.49
N SER A 404 -2.48 3.33 -1.23
CA SER A 404 -1.46 4.25 -1.73
C SER A 404 -1.06 5.25 -0.64
N GLY A 405 -0.09 4.87 0.20
CA GLY A 405 0.31 5.69 1.35
C GLY A 405 1.28 6.81 1.00
N GLY A 406 2.21 6.57 0.08
CA GLY A 406 3.25 7.52 -0.28
C GLY A 406 2.85 8.50 -1.37
N LEU A 407 2.25 8.01 -2.47
CA LEU A 407 1.83 8.85 -3.59
C LEU A 407 0.44 9.45 -3.37
N GLY A 408 -0.45 8.76 -2.68
CA GLY A 408 -1.82 9.22 -2.44
C GLY A 408 -2.71 9.14 -3.68
N THR A 409 -2.65 8.03 -4.40
CA THR A 409 -3.31 7.83 -5.68
C THR A 409 -4.80 7.55 -5.51
N MET A 410 -5.66 8.50 -5.86
CA MET A 410 -7.08 8.25 -6.05
C MET A 410 -7.29 7.33 -7.28
N GLY A 411 -8.22 6.38 -7.20
CA GLY A 411 -8.46 5.36 -8.23
C GLY A 411 -7.55 4.11 -8.10
N TYR A 412 -6.75 4.01 -7.04
CA TYR A 412 -5.88 2.87 -6.76
C TYR A 412 -6.66 1.62 -6.30
N GLY A 413 -7.66 1.83 -5.45
CA GLY A 413 -8.21 0.79 -4.59
C GLY A 413 -8.85 -0.38 -5.34
N LEU A 414 -9.68 -0.12 -6.34
CA LEU A 414 -10.42 -1.16 -7.09
C LEU A 414 -9.46 -2.09 -7.86
N GLY A 415 -8.47 -1.54 -8.58
CA GLY A 415 -7.45 -2.35 -9.24
C GLY A 415 -6.67 -3.21 -8.25
N ALA A 416 -6.22 -2.62 -7.13
CA ALA A 416 -5.51 -3.33 -6.08
C ALA A 416 -6.38 -4.43 -5.43
N CYS A 417 -7.68 -4.20 -5.27
CA CYS A 417 -8.64 -5.16 -4.75
C CYS A 417 -8.73 -6.40 -5.67
N ILE A 418 -8.84 -6.19 -6.98
CA ILE A 418 -8.82 -7.26 -7.98
C ILE A 418 -7.52 -8.07 -7.85
N GLY A 419 -6.36 -7.40 -7.85
CA GLY A 419 -5.07 -8.07 -7.72
C GLY A 419 -4.92 -8.84 -6.41
N ALA A 420 -5.34 -8.27 -5.30
CA ALA A 420 -5.33 -8.93 -4.00
C ALA A 420 -6.21 -10.19 -3.97
N LYS A 421 -7.43 -10.12 -4.53
CA LYS A 421 -8.34 -11.28 -4.58
C LYS A 421 -7.83 -12.40 -5.48
N VAL A 422 -7.21 -12.05 -6.60
CA VAL A 422 -6.56 -13.03 -7.49
C VAL A 422 -5.40 -13.74 -6.77
N GLY A 423 -4.60 -13.00 -6.00
CA GLY A 423 -3.48 -13.54 -5.23
C GLY A 423 -3.88 -14.27 -3.94
N ARG A 424 -5.00 -13.89 -3.32
CA ARG A 424 -5.50 -14.41 -2.04
C ARG A 424 -6.96 -14.84 -2.18
N LYS A 425 -7.16 -15.92 -2.90
CA LYS A 425 -8.50 -16.51 -3.15
C LYS A 425 -9.20 -16.96 -1.87
N ASP A 426 -8.42 -17.25 -0.84
CA ASP A 426 -8.85 -17.69 0.50
C ASP A 426 -9.46 -16.58 1.35
N LYS A 427 -9.20 -15.30 1.06
CA LYS A 427 -9.62 -14.16 1.87
C LYS A 427 -10.82 -13.42 1.24
N THR A 428 -11.66 -12.86 2.07
CA THR A 428 -12.59 -11.79 1.66
C THR A 428 -11.75 -10.54 1.38
N VAL A 429 -11.95 -9.89 0.23
CA VAL A 429 -11.24 -8.66 -0.14
C VAL A 429 -12.26 -7.57 -0.37
N VAL A 430 -12.10 -6.47 0.35
CA VAL A 430 -13.02 -5.33 0.35
C VAL A 430 -12.28 -4.07 -0.04
N ASN A 431 -12.74 -3.36 -1.05
CA ASN A 431 -12.26 -2.02 -1.35
C ASN A 431 -13.12 -0.97 -0.66
N ILE A 432 -12.47 0.04 -0.08
CA ILE A 432 -13.12 1.20 0.53
C ILE A 432 -12.78 2.42 -0.32
N ALA A 433 -13.75 2.94 -1.03
CA ALA A 433 -13.59 4.09 -1.91
C ALA A 433 -14.50 5.25 -1.49
N GLY A 434 -14.13 6.47 -1.84
CA GLY A 434 -15.06 7.59 -1.92
C GLY A 434 -15.70 7.63 -3.32
N ASP A 435 -16.84 8.27 -3.45
CA ASP A 435 -17.53 8.49 -4.72
C ASP A 435 -16.64 9.15 -5.78
N GLY A 436 -15.84 10.12 -5.39
CA GLY A 436 -14.86 10.76 -6.28
C GLY A 436 -13.73 9.83 -6.74
N CYS A 437 -13.31 8.87 -5.91
CA CYS A 437 -12.28 7.89 -6.27
C CYS A 437 -12.83 6.79 -7.17
N PHE A 438 -14.00 6.25 -6.84
CA PHE A 438 -14.63 5.19 -7.61
C PHE A 438 -14.83 5.59 -9.08
N ARG A 439 -15.22 6.86 -9.34
CA ARG A 439 -15.36 7.42 -10.70
C ARG A 439 -14.12 7.29 -11.56
N MET A 440 -12.92 7.29 -10.97
CA MET A 440 -11.67 7.31 -11.72
C MET A 440 -11.36 5.98 -12.40
N ASN A 441 -11.76 4.85 -11.78
CA ASN A 441 -11.46 3.50 -12.28
C ASN A 441 -12.63 2.53 -12.17
N MET A 442 -13.88 3.00 -12.12
CA MET A 442 -15.08 2.16 -12.04
C MET A 442 -15.23 1.18 -13.22
N ASN A 443 -14.58 1.45 -14.35
CA ASN A 443 -14.51 0.54 -15.49
C ASN A 443 -13.88 -0.82 -15.13
N GLU A 444 -13.06 -0.91 -14.08
CA GLU A 444 -12.47 -2.16 -13.62
C GLU A 444 -13.49 -3.09 -12.92
N VAL A 445 -14.69 -2.62 -12.61
CA VAL A 445 -15.81 -3.49 -12.23
C VAL A 445 -16.07 -4.52 -13.34
N ALA A 446 -16.00 -4.11 -14.62
CA ALA A 446 -16.12 -5.03 -15.75
C ALA A 446 -14.99 -6.07 -15.80
N THR A 447 -13.80 -5.74 -15.31
CA THR A 447 -12.69 -6.70 -15.16
C THR A 447 -13.05 -7.75 -14.12
N ALA A 448 -13.51 -7.32 -12.94
CA ALA A 448 -13.91 -8.24 -11.87
C ALA A 448 -15.03 -9.18 -12.32
N THR A 449 -16.06 -8.65 -13.01
CA THR A 449 -17.21 -9.44 -13.49
C THR A 449 -16.83 -10.40 -14.60
N ARG A 450 -15.97 -9.99 -15.53
CA ARG A 450 -15.46 -10.86 -16.62
C ARG A 450 -14.84 -12.15 -16.11
N TYR A 451 -14.07 -12.06 -15.05
CA TYR A 451 -13.33 -13.20 -14.47
C TYR A 451 -13.99 -13.78 -13.22
N ASN A 452 -15.18 -13.30 -12.89
CA ASN A 452 -15.88 -13.67 -11.66
C ASN A 452 -14.97 -13.59 -10.42
N ILE A 453 -14.27 -12.48 -10.27
CA ILE A 453 -13.39 -12.20 -9.13
C ILE A 453 -14.24 -11.60 -8.01
N PRO A 454 -14.55 -12.33 -6.93
CA PRO A 454 -15.51 -11.91 -5.91
C PRO A 454 -14.90 -10.86 -4.98
N ILE A 455 -14.93 -9.62 -5.41
CA ILE A 455 -14.55 -8.44 -4.61
C ILE A 455 -15.81 -7.75 -4.07
N ILE A 456 -15.68 -7.03 -2.99
CA ILE A 456 -16.72 -6.16 -2.44
C ILE A 456 -16.20 -4.71 -2.49
N GLU A 457 -16.84 -3.90 -3.32
CA GLU A 457 -16.57 -2.46 -3.40
C GLU A 457 -17.55 -1.72 -2.48
N VAL A 458 -17.05 -0.96 -1.51
CA VAL A 458 -17.86 -0.15 -0.60
C VAL A 458 -17.57 1.32 -0.87
N ILE A 459 -18.56 2.03 -1.39
CA ILE A 459 -18.45 3.44 -1.76
C ILE A 459 -18.98 4.30 -0.62
N PHE A 460 -18.14 5.15 -0.04
CA PHE A 460 -18.55 6.19 0.90
C PHE A 460 -18.98 7.41 0.09
N ASN A 461 -20.27 7.44 -0.24
CA ASN A 461 -20.88 8.44 -1.10
C ASN A 461 -21.39 9.62 -0.28
N ASN A 462 -20.66 10.71 -0.29
CA ASN A 462 -21.05 11.97 0.36
C ASN A 462 -21.21 13.14 -0.63
N HIS A 463 -21.16 12.86 -1.93
CA HIS A 463 -21.25 13.84 -3.01
C HIS A 463 -20.21 14.95 -2.95
N VAL A 464 -19.03 14.68 -2.35
CA VAL A 464 -17.93 15.65 -2.26
C VAL A 464 -16.56 14.98 -2.32
N LEU A 465 -15.53 15.70 -2.71
CA LEU A 465 -14.15 15.32 -2.47
C LEU A 465 -13.82 15.55 -0.98
N GLY A 466 -14.25 14.60 -0.13
CA GLY A 466 -14.42 14.80 1.31
C GLY A 466 -13.19 15.31 2.04
N MET A 467 -11.98 14.75 1.79
CA MET A 467 -10.76 15.22 2.44
C MET A 467 -10.38 16.63 2.00
N VAL A 468 -10.52 16.97 0.71
CA VAL A 468 -10.22 18.31 0.20
C VAL A 468 -11.23 19.31 0.76
N ARG A 469 -12.53 18.97 0.80
CA ARG A 469 -13.57 19.77 1.41
C ARG A 469 -13.32 20.00 2.90
N GLN A 470 -12.89 18.99 3.65
CA GLN A 470 -12.52 19.12 5.06
C GLN A 470 -11.42 20.17 5.26
N TRP A 471 -10.41 20.19 4.40
CA TRP A 471 -9.36 21.23 4.43
C TRP A 471 -9.90 22.62 4.08
N GLN A 472 -10.78 22.71 3.09
CA GLN A 472 -11.44 23.99 2.73
C GLN A 472 -12.31 24.51 3.89
N ASP A 473 -12.99 23.63 4.60
CA ASP A 473 -13.77 23.98 5.78
C ASP A 473 -12.89 24.51 6.91
N LEU A 474 -11.82 23.78 7.26
CA LEU A 474 -11.00 24.10 8.41
C LEU A 474 -10.01 25.24 8.19
N PHE A 475 -9.46 25.38 6.98
CA PHE A 475 -8.31 26.26 6.73
C PHE A 475 -8.52 27.31 5.64
N TYR A 476 -9.60 27.21 4.83
CA TYR A 476 -9.85 28.12 3.71
C TYR A 476 -11.18 28.88 3.82
N GLY A 477 -11.72 29.05 5.03
CA GLY A 477 -12.90 29.85 5.30
C GLY A 477 -14.16 29.36 4.55
N LYS A 478 -14.31 28.03 4.43
CA LYS A 478 -15.46 27.36 3.77
C LYS A 478 -15.64 27.71 2.28
N ARG A 479 -14.57 28.10 1.61
CA ARG A 479 -14.60 28.33 0.16
C ARG A 479 -14.44 26.99 -0.58
N TYR A 480 -15.56 26.32 -0.81
CA TYR A 480 -15.63 24.99 -1.43
C TYR A 480 -15.50 25.07 -2.95
N SER A 481 -14.27 25.25 -3.44
CA SER A 481 -13.98 25.33 -4.87
C SER A 481 -13.77 23.95 -5.47
N ALA A 482 -14.60 23.56 -6.44
CA ALA A 482 -14.51 22.33 -7.22
C ALA A 482 -14.44 21.03 -6.40
N THR A 483 -15.11 20.99 -5.24
CA THR A 483 -15.12 19.81 -4.36
C THR A 483 -16.51 19.21 -4.15
N VAL A 484 -17.52 19.80 -4.75
CA VAL A 484 -18.91 19.32 -4.69
C VAL A 484 -19.20 18.52 -5.97
N LEU A 485 -19.75 17.32 -5.81
CA LEU A 485 -20.05 16.37 -6.86
C LEU A 485 -21.58 16.20 -6.99
N ASP A 486 -22.32 17.32 -7.07
CA ASP A 486 -23.78 17.34 -7.17
C ASP A 486 -24.22 17.00 -8.62
N ASP A 487 -23.80 15.88 -9.14
CA ASP A 487 -24.27 15.31 -10.40
C ASP A 487 -25.26 14.16 -10.16
N GLN A 488 -25.77 13.58 -11.24
CA GLN A 488 -26.79 12.53 -11.18
C GLN A 488 -26.21 11.13 -11.47
N VAL A 489 -24.95 10.87 -11.11
CA VAL A 489 -24.35 9.55 -11.29
C VAL A 489 -24.98 8.57 -10.29
N ASP A 490 -25.63 7.54 -10.84
CA ASP A 490 -26.22 6.43 -10.11
C ASP A 490 -25.23 5.25 -10.11
N PHE A 491 -24.48 5.08 -9.02
CA PHE A 491 -23.45 4.06 -8.94
C PHE A 491 -24.01 2.64 -8.94
N VAL A 492 -25.25 2.44 -8.49
CA VAL A 492 -25.92 1.12 -8.58
C VAL A 492 -26.14 0.76 -10.04
N LYS A 493 -26.79 1.63 -10.83
CA LYS A 493 -27.03 1.37 -12.25
C LYS A 493 -25.74 1.20 -13.06
N VAL A 494 -24.73 2.02 -12.78
CA VAL A 494 -23.41 1.90 -13.44
C VAL A 494 -22.81 0.53 -13.14
N SER A 495 -22.79 0.11 -11.89
CA SER A 495 -22.20 -1.15 -11.47
C SER A 495 -22.97 -2.36 -12.02
N GLU A 496 -24.30 -2.31 -12.03
CA GLU A 496 -25.14 -3.32 -12.67
C GLU A 496 -24.93 -3.38 -14.19
N GLY A 497 -24.79 -2.23 -14.84
CA GLY A 497 -24.45 -2.14 -16.26
C GLY A 497 -23.07 -2.72 -16.60
N LEU A 498 -22.13 -2.73 -15.64
CA LEU A 498 -20.82 -3.39 -15.72
C LEU A 498 -20.84 -4.86 -15.27
N GLY A 499 -22.03 -5.38 -14.88
CA GLY A 499 -22.28 -6.78 -14.57
C GLY A 499 -22.15 -7.17 -13.09
N ALA A 500 -21.94 -6.23 -12.17
CA ALA A 500 -21.87 -6.51 -10.75
C ALA A 500 -23.26 -6.55 -10.10
N LYS A 501 -23.38 -7.21 -8.96
CA LYS A 501 -24.50 -7.01 -8.05
C LYS A 501 -24.28 -5.71 -7.28
N ALA A 502 -25.31 -4.86 -7.20
CA ALA A 502 -25.16 -3.57 -6.51
C ALA A 502 -26.29 -3.30 -5.51
N TYR A 503 -25.99 -2.50 -4.50
CA TYR A 503 -26.87 -2.09 -3.42
C TYR A 503 -26.71 -0.61 -3.14
N SER A 504 -27.82 0.07 -2.78
CA SER A 504 -27.82 1.43 -2.23
C SER A 504 -28.30 1.36 -0.79
N VAL A 505 -27.59 1.98 0.15
CA VAL A 505 -27.88 1.88 1.58
C VAL A 505 -27.77 3.24 2.28
N ASP A 506 -28.73 3.51 3.16
CA ASP A 506 -28.85 4.75 3.95
C ASP A 506 -28.72 4.50 5.45
N THR A 507 -28.82 3.24 5.89
CA THR A 507 -28.76 2.84 7.30
C THR A 507 -27.71 1.76 7.54
N ILE A 508 -27.31 1.60 8.80
CA ILE A 508 -26.31 0.58 9.16
C ILE A 508 -26.89 -0.83 9.03
N GLU A 509 -28.18 -1.01 9.28
CA GLU A 509 -28.87 -2.29 9.14
C GLU A 509 -28.95 -2.73 7.68
N GLU A 510 -29.23 -1.80 6.76
CA GLU A 510 -29.19 -2.05 5.31
C GLU A 510 -27.79 -2.42 4.87
N PHE A 511 -26.76 -1.68 5.36
CA PHE A 511 -25.37 -2.00 5.08
C PHE A 511 -24.99 -3.40 5.57
N GLU A 512 -25.27 -3.76 6.81
CA GLU A 512 -24.97 -5.08 7.35
C GLU A 512 -25.63 -6.21 6.53
N LYS A 513 -26.89 -6.01 6.12
CA LYS A 513 -27.60 -6.98 5.27
C LYS A 513 -26.93 -7.11 3.92
N ALA A 514 -26.68 -6.02 3.22
CA ALA A 514 -26.04 -6.00 1.90
C ALA A 514 -24.64 -6.60 1.94
N PHE A 515 -23.85 -6.28 2.97
CA PHE A 515 -22.48 -6.77 3.10
C PHE A 515 -22.42 -8.28 3.39
N LYS A 516 -23.31 -8.82 4.24
CA LYS A 516 -23.44 -10.25 4.49
C LYS A 516 -23.88 -11.00 3.23
N GLU A 517 -24.87 -10.47 2.50
CA GLU A 517 -25.32 -11.03 1.22
C GLU A 517 -24.19 -11.03 0.17
N ALA A 518 -23.38 -9.96 0.09
CA ALA A 518 -22.26 -9.87 -0.82
C ALA A 518 -21.18 -10.94 -0.54
N ILE A 519 -20.91 -11.24 0.73
CA ILE A 519 -20.00 -12.33 1.13
C ILE A 519 -20.58 -13.70 0.70
N GLU A 520 -21.86 -13.94 0.95
CA GLU A 520 -22.53 -15.21 0.65
C GLU A 520 -22.63 -15.47 -0.86
N LEU A 521 -22.92 -14.44 -1.65
CA LEU A 521 -23.00 -14.55 -3.11
C LEU A 521 -21.67 -14.92 -3.75
N ASN A 522 -20.55 -14.48 -3.17
CA ASN A 522 -19.20 -14.73 -3.68
C ASN A 522 -19.02 -14.38 -5.17
N ILE A 523 -19.56 -13.24 -5.56
CA ILE A 523 -19.44 -12.59 -6.88
C ILE A 523 -19.04 -11.13 -6.71
N PRO A 524 -18.65 -10.41 -7.76
CA PRO A 524 -18.39 -8.97 -7.66
C PRO A 524 -19.61 -8.19 -7.19
N CYS A 525 -19.49 -7.48 -6.07
CA CYS A 525 -20.55 -6.67 -5.46
C CYS A 525 -20.11 -5.24 -5.22
N VAL A 526 -21.04 -4.30 -5.36
CA VAL A 526 -20.81 -2.87 -5.09
C VAL A 526 -21.89 -2.40 -4.10
N ILE A 527 -21.49 -1.69 -3.05
CA ILE A 527 -22.39 -1.14 -2.02
C ILE A 527 -22.19 0.37 -1.97
N ASP A 528 -23.17 1.14 -2.44
CA ASP A 528 -23.20 2.58 -2.41
C ASP A 528 -23.78 3.06 -1.08
N CYS A 529 -22.94 3.56 -0.17
CA CYS A 529 -23.30 3.97 1.18
C CYS A 529 -23.43 5.50 1.24
N HIS A 530 -24.64 6.01 1.45
CA HIS A 530 -24.90 7.44 1.54
C HIS A 530 -24.55 7.96 2.94
N ILE A 531 -23.48 8.73 3.05
CA ILE A 531 -23.00 9.30 4.30
C ILE A 531 -23.03 10.82 4.28
N ASP A 532 -22.97 11.46 5.46
CA ASP A 532 -23.03 12.90 5.57
C ASP A 532 -21.78 13.60 5.00
N ARG A 533 -21.97 14.59 4.14
CA ARG A 533 -20.89 15.43 3.58
C ARG A 533 -20.15 16.29 4.59
N GLU A 534 -20.72 16.52 5.76
CA GLU A 534 -20.11 17.31 6.82
C GLU A 534 -19.27 16.46 7.78
N ASP A 535 -19.26 15.14 7.62
CA ASP A 535 -18.40 14.27 8.40
C ASP A 535 -16.93 14.55 8.14
N LYS A 536 -16.14 14.51 9.21
CA LYS A 536 -14.71 14.83 9.20
C LYS A 536 -13.91 13.72 9.85
N VAL A 537 -12.70 13.54 9.36
CA VAL A 537 -11.70 12.66 9.98
C VAL A 537 -11.07 13.38 11.17
N PHE A 538 -11.22 12.81 12.34
CA PHE A 538 -10.58 13.25 13.57
C PHE A 538 -9.97 12.03 14.32
N PRO A 539 -8.92 12.25 15.15
CA PRO A 539 -8.17 13.50 15.37
C PRO A 539 -7.42 13.97 14.14
N MET A 540 -6.97 15.23 14.16
CA MET A 540 -6.16 15.82 13.11
C MET A 540 -5.09 16.73 13.69
N VAL A 541 -3.94 16.81 13.02
CA VAL A 541 -2.87 17.80 13.27
C VAL A 541 -2.88 18.82 12.15
N SER A 542 -2.91 20.11 12.48
CA SER A 542 -2.85 21.17 11.46
C SER A 542 -1.54 21.12 10.69
N PRO A 543 -1.52 21.51 9.39
CA PRO A 543 -0.29 21.58 8.61
C PRO A 543 0.81 22.40 9.31
N GLY A 544 2.00 21.81 9.46
CA GLY A 544 3.14 22.46 10.10
C GLY A 544 3.09 22.55 11.64
N ALA A 545 2.01 22.06 12.27
CA ALA A 545 1.92 21.95 13.73
C ALA A 545 2.71 20.73 14.26
N ALA A 546 2.97 20.70 15.57
CA ALA A 546 3.54 19.53 16.23
C ALA A 546 2.46 18.44 16.39
N ILE A 547 2.86 17.17 16.42
CA ILE A 547 1.91 16.07 16.62
C ILE A 547 1.20 16.15 17.98
N SER A 548 1.84 16.76 18.99
CA SER A 548 1.23 17.06 20.30
C SER A 548 0.13 18.13 20.26
N GLU A 549 -0.04 18.81 19.12
CA GLU A 549 -1.11 19.78 18.89
C GLU A 549 -2.33 19.14 18.16
N ALA A 550 -2.45 17.81 18.23
CA ALA A 550 -3.60 17.09 17.67
C ALA A 550 -4.91 17.56 18.30
N PHE A 551 -5.92 17.78 17.47
CA PHE A 551 -7.25 18.24 17.88
C PHE A 551 -8.36 17.36 17.29
N ASP A 552 -9.50 17.37 17.96
CA ASP A 552 -10.73 16.71 17.51
C ASP A 552 -11.93 17.70 17.45
N ARG A 553 -13.13 17.16 17.24
CA ARG A 553 -14.36 17.97 17.15
C ARG A 553 -14.64 18.74 18.44
N GLU A 554 -14.34 18.15 19.61
CA GLU A 554 -14.59 18.79 20.92
C GLU A 554 -13.65 19.98 21.13
N ASP A 555 -12.37 19.84 20.77
CA ASP A 555 -11.39 20.93 20.85
C ASP A 555 -11.77 22.13 19.97
N LEU A 556 -12.39 21.88 18.81
CA LEU A 556 -12.88 22.96 17.93
C LEU A 556 -14.10 23.67 18.52
N ASN A 557 -14.96 22.96 19.22
CA ASN A 557 -16.15 23.54 19.86
C ASN A 557 -15.78 24.38 21.08
N ASN A 558 -14.76 23.98 21.83
CA ASN A 558 -14.27 24.69 23.02
C ASN A 558 -13.47 25.97 22.68
N LYS A 559 -13.07 26.15 21.40
CA LYS A 559 -12.37 27.36 20.93
C LYS A 559 -13.31 28.43 20.38
N LYS A 560 -14.60 28.15 20.25
CA LYS A 560 -15.66 29.12 19.87
C LYS A 560 -16.30 29.71 21.13
#